data_ba08a05399ef053a05dd880d038a9c71
#
_entry.id   ba08a05399ef053a05dd880d038a9c71
#
_cell.length_a   1.000
_cell.length_b   1.000
_cell.length_c   1.000
_cell.angle_alpha   90.00
_cell.angle_beta   90.00
_cell.angle_gamma   90.00
#
_symmetry.space_group_name_H-M   'P 1'
#
loop_
_entity.id
_entity.type
_entity.pdbx_description
1 polymer ?
#
loop_
_entity_poly.entity_id
_entity_poly.type
_entity_poly.pdbx_seq_one_letter_code
_entity_poly.pdbx_strand_id
1 'polypeptide(L)'
;PTDDKLALASIGQGDTTATPLQMAMVAQAIANNGKLMQPTLVDRVRAADLTVLSQTKPQTMANAFSEDSADKLTTMMESVVTEANPQLAIDGIKVAAKTGTAQIGTDNSAIDGWVIGFAPADDPQIAVAVLVHNTDVYGSLAAGPIMRAMMQEASAGGIGV
;
A
#
# COMPACT_ATOMS: atom_id res chain seq x y z
N PRO A 1 -7.75 -26.47 -0.40
CA PRO A 1 -7.33 -26.08 0.94
C PRO A 1 -8.27 -26.67 1.97
N THR A 2 -7.78 -27.05 3.14
CA THR A 2 -8.59 -27.47 4.27
C THR A 2 -9.24 -26.23 4.94
N ASP A 3 -10.32 -26.41 5.69
CA ASP A 3 -11.06 -25.27 6.28
C ASP A 3 -10.18 -24.43 7.22
N ASP A 4 -9.25 -25.07 7.94
CA ASP A 4 -8.26 -24.40 8.79
C ASP A 4 -7.29 -23.51 7.98
N LYS A 5 -6.79 -24.02 6.83
CA LYS A 5 -5.94 -23.21 5.93
C LYS A 5 -6.70 -22.04 5.29
N LEU A 6 -7.96 -22.24 4.96
CA LEU A 6 -8.81 -21.17 4.45
C LEU A 6 -9.06 -20.10 5.52
N ALA A 7 -9.32 -20.52 6.75
CA ALA A 7 -9.50 -19.60 7.89
C ALA A 7 -8.23 -18.76 8.14
N LEU A 8 -7.05 -19.39 8.16
CA LEU A 8 -5.77 -18.69 8.31
C LEU A 8 -5.52 -17.71 7.14
N ALA A 9 -5.72 -18.14 5.91
CA ALA A 9 -5.54 -17.28 4.74
C ALA A 9 -6.47 -16.06 4.75
N SER A 10 -7.70 -16.21 5.29
CA SER A 10 -8.67 -15.10 5.37
C SER A 10 -8.25 -13.96 6.30
N ILE A 11 -7.32 -14.21 7.21
CA ILE A 11 -6.72 -13.21 8.11
C ILE A 11 -5.27 -12.85 7.73
N GLY A 12 -4.82 -13.30 6.55
CA GLY A 12 -3.47 -13.02 6.05
C GLY A 12 -2.36 -13.83 6.71
N GLN A 13 -2.70 -15.01 7.23
CA GLN A 13 -1.75 -15.95 7.87
C GLN A 13 -1.61 -17.26 7.08
N GLY A 14 -0.68 -18.13 7.49
CA GLY A 14 -0.43 -19.42 6.87
C GLY A 14 0.41 -19.32 5.59
N ASP A 15 0.07 -20.10 4.58
CA ASP A 15 0.86 -20.26 3.35
C ASP A 15 0.64 -19.11 2.33
N THR A 16 -0.13 -18.07 2.67
CA THR A 16 -0.41 -16.93 1.78
C THR A 16 0.78 -16.00 1.76
N THR A 17 1.33 -15.77 0.56
CA THR A 17 2.45 -14.85 0.35
C THR A 17 2.08 -13.74 -0.62
N ALA A 18 2.64 -12.55 -0.40
CA ALA A 18 2.50 -11.41 -1.29
C ALA A 18 3.81 -10.61 -1.36
N THR A 19 4.09 -10.03 -2.52
CA THR A 19 5.22 -9.10 -2.64
C THR A 19 4.81 -7.69 -2.21
N PRO A 20 5.75 -6.82 -1.78
CA PRO A 20 5.45 -5.40 -1.53
C PRO A 20 4.81 -4.71 -2.74
N LEU A 21 5.23 -5.03 -3.96
CA LEU A 21 4.60 -4.48 -5.17
C LEU A 21 3.13 -4.88 -5.28
N GLN A 22 2.78 -6.16 -5.06
CA GLN A 22 1.37 -6.59 -5.08
C GLN A 22 0.55 -5.85 -4.03
N MET A 23 1.08 -5.65 -2.83
CA MET A 23 0.38 -4.93 -1.77
C MET A 23 0.28 -3.42 -2.04
N ALA A 24 1.27 -2.81 -2.68
CA ALA A 24 1.17 -1.43 -3.18
C ALA A 24 0.08 -1.30 -4.26
N MET A 25 -0.02 -2.29 -5.16
CA MET A 25 -1.08 -2.33 -6.17
C MET A 25 -2.47 -2.51 -5.55
N VAL A 26 -2.61 -3.23 -4.43
CA VAL A 26 -3.87 -3.31 -3.67
C VAL A 26 -4.24 -1.93 -3.11
N ALA A 27 -3.31 -1.25 -2.45
CA ALA A 27 -3.53 0.10 -1.94
C ALA A 27 -3.87 1.09 -3.07
N GLN A 28 -3.16 0.99 -4.21
CA GLN A 28 -3.42 1.79 -5.40
C GLN A 28 -4.83 1.53 -5.98
N ALA A 29 -5.29 0.29 -6.03
CA ALA A 29 -6.62 -0.03 -6.54
C ALA A 29 -7.73 0.55 -5.65
N ILE A 30 -7.55 0.55 -4.31
CA ILE A 30 -8.47 1.19 -3.37
C ILE A 30 -8.49 2.70 -3.64
N ALA A 31 -7.32 3.34 -3.66
CA ALA A 31 -7.15 4.76 -3.94
C ALA A 31 -7.70 5.21 -5.30
N ASN A 32 -7.81 4.30 -6.27
CA ASN A 32 -8.25 4.57 -7.64
C ASN A 32 -9.63 3.98 -7.96
N ASN A 33 -10.55 4.06 -7.01
CA ASN A 33 -11.96 3.67 -7.17
C ASN A 33 -12.14 2.23 -7.68
N GLY A 34 -11.30 1.31 -7.21
CA GLY A 34 -11.32 -0.11 -7.57
C GLY A 34 -10.60 -0.46 -8.87
N LYS A 35 -9.98 0.51 -9.55
CA LYS A 35 -9.23 0.28 -10.80
C LYS A 35 -7.78 -0.06 -10.51
N LEU A 36 -7.39 -1.28 -10.83
CA LEU A 36 -6.00 -1.75 -10.75
C LEU A 36 -5.23 -1.32 -12.00
N MET A 37 -4.19 -0.53 -11.82
CA MET A 37 -3.34 -0.04 -12.92
C MET A 37 -2.12 -0.93 -13.11
N GLN A 38 -1.65 -1.03 -14.35
CA GLN A 38 -0.42 -1.74 -14.68
C GLN A 38 0.79 -0.97 -14.14
N PRO A 39 1.64 -1.59 -13.29
CA PRO A 39 2.85 -0.93 -12.83
C PRO A 39 3.85 -0.77 -13.96
N THR A 40 4.58 0.34 -13.97
CA THR A 40 5.65 0.63 -14.92
C THR A 40 6.84 1.28 -14.22
N LEU A 41 8.04 1.00 -14.69
CA LEU A 41 9.28 1.65 -14.24
C LEU A 41 9.78 2.71 -15.23
N VAL A 42 9.24 2.74 -16.44
CA VAL A 42 9.66 3.66 -17.48
C VAL A 42 8.50 4.58 -17.82
N ASP A 43 8.60 5.85 -17.41
CA ASP A 43 7.65 6.87 -17.81
C ASP A 43 7.85 7.27 -19.26
N ARG A 44 9.07 7.63 -19.65
CA ARG A 44 9.39 8.06 -21.01
C ARG A 44 10.83 7.74 -21.43
N VAL A 45 11.03 7.62 -22.72
CA VAL A 45 12.36 7.52 -23.35
C VAL A 45 12.63 8.81 -24.10
N ARG A 46 13.81 9.41 -23.89
CA ARG A 46 14.24 10.64 -24.57
C ARG A 46 15.50 10.39 -25.38
N ALA A 47 15.63 11.11 -26.48
CA ALA A 47 16.89 11.22 -27.23
C ALA A 47 17.91 12.10 -26.48
N ALA A 48 19.14 12.16 -26.97
CA ALA A 48 20.22 12.97 -26.39
C ALA A 48 19.91 14.49 -26.38
N ASP A 49 19.08 14.95 -27.32
CA ASP A 49 18.58 16.33 -27.41
C ASP A 49 17.32 16.59 -26.57
N LEU A 50 16.96 15.65 -25.67
CA LEU A 50 15.79 15.65 -24.80
C LEU A 50 14.44 15.49 -25.53
N THR A 51 14.40 15.29 -26.83
CA THR A 51 13.18 14.96 -27.57
C THR A 51 12.58 13.66 -27.04
N VAL A 52 11.27 13.66 -26.76
CA VAL A 52 10.56 12.47 -26.27
C VAL A 52 10.38 11.49 -27.44
N LEU A 53 11.02 10.34 -27.38
CA LEU A 53 10.90 9.25 -28.35
C LEU A 53 9.68 8.38 -28.10
N SER A 54 9.40 8.10 -26.82
CA SER A 54 8.19 7.38 -26.42
C SER A 54 7.80 7.76 -24.99
N GLN A 55 6.52 7.66 -24.70
CA GLN A 55 5.97 7.87 -23.36
C GLN A 55 5.01 6.73 -23.04
N THR A 56 5.17 6.15 -21.86
CA THR A 56 4.26 5.13 -21.35
C THR A 56 2.91 5.77 -21.02
N LYS A 57 1.84 5.15 -21.49
CA LYS A 57 0.48 5.57 -21.15
C LYS A 57 -0.04 4.67 -20.02
N PRO A 58 -0.69 5.24 -19.00
CA PRO A 58 -1.34 4.44 -17.97
C PRO A 58 -2.31 3.43 -18.57
N GLN A 59 -2.25 2.18 -18.11
CA GLN A 59 -3.12 1.11 -18.56
C GLN A 59 -3.84 0.47 -17.38
N THR A 60 -5.15 0.30 -17.49
CA THR A 60 -5.94 -0.45 -16.52
C THR A 60 -5.74 -1.94 -16.75
N MET A 61 -5.28 -2.66 -15.73
CA MET A 61 -5.18 -4.13 -15.76
C MET A 61 -6.54 -4.78 -15.52
N ALA A 62 -7.28 -4.27 -14.53
CA ALA A 62 -8.58 -4.82 -14.13
C ALA A 62 -9.40 -3.80 -13.33
N ASN A 63 -10.71 -4.01 -13.30
CA ASN A 63 -11.57 -3.47 -12.25
C ASN A 63 -11.59 -4.50 -11.12
N ALA A 64 -10.79 -4.30 -10.09
CA ALA A 64 -10.60 -5.27 -9.01
C ALA A 64 -11.85 -5.39 -8.13
N PHE A 65 -12.55 -4.27 -7.89
CA PHE A 65 -13.79 -4.18 -7.12
C PHE A 65 -14.57 -2.90 -7.50
N SER A 66 -15.77 -2.75 -6.95
CA SER A 66 -16.62 -1.59 -7.23
C SER A 66 -16.11 -0.33 -6.53
N GLU A 67 -16.47 0.84 -7.05
CA GLU A 67 -16.22 2.14 -6.41
C GLU A 67 -16.81 2.19 -5.00
N ASP A 68 -18.05 1.74 -4.79
CA ASP A 68 -18.67 1.63 -3.45
C ASP A 68 -17.83 0.79 -2.46
N SER A 69 -17.20 -0.29 -2.96
CA SER A 69 -16.29 -1.08 -2.12
C SER A 69 -14.99 -0.34 -1.83
N ALA A 70 -14.45 0.41 -2.79
CA ALA A 70 -13.26 1.24 -2.61
C ALA A 70 -13.51 2.33 -1.56
N ASP A 71 -14.63 3.03 -1.62
CA ASP A 71 -15.02 4.08 -0.67
C ASP A 71 -15.17 3.54 0.75
N LYS A 72 -15.82 2.37 0.89
CA LYS A 72 -15.95 1.68 2.19
C LYS A 72 -14.59 1.28 2.75
N LEU A 73 -13.70 0.74 1.92
CA LEU A 73 -12.34 0.38 2.31
C LEU A 73 -11.55 1.62 2.72
N THR A 74 -11.63 2.71 1.97
CA THR A 74 -11.00 3.99 2.31
C THR A 74 -11.43 4.48 3.68
N THR A 75 -12.74 4.51 3.95
CA THR A 75 -13.28 4.92 5.25
C THR A 75 -12.76 4.04 6.39
N MET A 76 -12.74 2.71 6.20
CA MET A 76 -12.19 1.79 7.20
C MET A 76 -10.68 1.99 7.40
N MET A 77 -9.94 2.28 6.35
CA MET A 77 -8.49 2.53 6.41
C MET A 77 -8.17 3.88 7.06
N GLU A 78 -9.01 4.90 6.90
CA GLU A 78 -8.91 6.16 7.65
C GLU A 78 -9.12 5.93 9.15
N SER A 79 -10.12 5.11 9.54
CA SER A 79 -10.36 4.76 10.94
C SER A 79 -9.18 4.01 11.58
N VAL A 80 -8.42 3.22 10.81
CA VAL A 80 -7.18 2.60 11.30
C VAL A 80 -6.18 3.66 11.76
N VAL A 81 -6.07 4.77 11.04
CA VAL A 81 -5.14 5.86 11.37
C VAL A 81 -5.68 6.70 12.52
N THR A 82 -6.96 7.08 12.48
CA THR A 82 -7.53 8.03 13.46
C THR A 82 -7.80 7.39 14.81
N GLU A 83 -8.16 6.11 14.85
CA GLU A 83 -8.62 5.43 16.06
C GLU A 83 -7.60 4.43 16.63
N ALA A 84 -6.98 3.63 15.75
CA ALA A 84 -6.15 2.51 16.18
C ALA A 84 -4.64 2.80 16.15
N ASN A 85 -4.18 3.63 15.22
CA ASN A 85 -2.74 3.89 15.00
C ASN A 85 -2.46 5.38 14.71
N PRO A 86 -2.71 6.29 15.67
CA PRO A 86 -2.55 7.73 15.45
C PRO A 86 -1.11 8.15 15.11
N GLN A 87 -0.12 7.30 15.40
CA GLN A 87 1.27 7.52 14.99
C GLN A 87 1.49 7.49 13.47
N LEU A 88 0.52 6.98 12.69
CA LEU A 88 0.54 6.99 11.22
C LEU A 88 -0.01 8.30 10.65
N ALA A 89 -0.63 9.15 11.46
CA ALA A 89 -1.23 10.41 11.02
C ALA A 89 -0.17 11.40 10.53
N ILE A 90 -0.55 12.20 9.55
CA ILE A 90 0.24 13.31 9.01
C ILE A 90 -0.58 14.58 9.16
N ASP A 91 0.00 15.62 9.78
CA ASP A 91 -0.70 16.86 10.02
C ASP A 91 -1.18 17.50 8.71
N GLY A 92 -2.47 17.82 8.64
CA GLY A 92 -3.08 18.43 7.48
C GLY A 92 -3.34 17.52 6.27
N ILE A 93 -3.04 16.21 6.39
CA ILE A 93 -3.22 15.23 5.32
C ILE A 93 -4.04 14.05 5.84
N LYS A 94 -5.13 13.74 5.17
CA LYS A 94 -5.87 12.52 5.45
C LYS A 94 -5.10 11.31 4.94
N VAL A 95 -4.84 10.36 5.82
CA VAL A 95 -4.12 9.13 5.51
C VAL A 95 -5.07 7.95 5.65
N ALA A 96 -5.14 7.12 4.62
CA ALA A 96 -5.78 5.81 4.67
C ALA A 96 -4.70 4.72 4.75
N ALA A 97 -4.72 3.88 5.79
CA ALA A 97 -3.71 2.85 5.99
C ALA A 97 -4.28 1.56 6.59
N LYS A 98 -3.57 0.45 6.37
CA LYS A 98 -3.82 -0.84 7.02
C LYS A 98 -2.51 -1.44 7.47
N THR A 99 -2.43 -1.77 8.75
CA THR A 99 -1.29 -2.46 9.36
C THR A 99 -1.44 -3.96 9.25
N GLY A 100 -0.33 -4.67 9.20
CA GLY A 100 -0.27 -6.13 9.22
C GLY A 100 0.91 -6.61 10.07
N THR A 101 0.73 -7.76 10.70
CA THR A 101 1.77 -8.45 11.45
C THR A 101 1.63 -9.93 11.15
N ALA A 102 2.44 -10.41 10.22
CA ALA A 102 2.40 -11.81 9.78
C ALA A 102 3.46 -12.61 10.52
N GLN A 103 3.05 -13.67 11.17
CA GLN A 103 3.98 -14.61 11.80
C GLN A 103 4.74 -15.41 10.73
N ILE A 104 6.05 -15.52 10.90
CA ILE A 104 6.95 -16.23 9.98
C ILE A 104 7.82 -17.25 10.74
N GLY A 105 8.39 -18.18 9.98
CA GLY A 105 9.14 -19.29 10.54
C GLY A 105 8.26 -20.47 10.99
N THR A 106 8.88 -21.59 11.26
CA THR A 106 8.18 -22.83 11.65
C THR A 106 7.66 -22.80 13.08
N ASP A 107 8.20 -21.93 13.91
CA ASP A 107 7.90 -21.77 15.33
C ASP A 107 7.17 -20.43 15.64
N ASN A 108 6.85 -19.65 14.60
CA ASN A 108 6.26 -18.31 14.71
C ASN A 108 7.07 -17.34 15.60
N SER A 109 8.38 -17.55 15.70
CA SER A 109 9.28 -16.78 16.57
C SER A 109 9.60 -15.40 16.03
N ALA A 110 9.34 -15.15 14.75
CA ALA A 110 9.57 -13.88 14.07
C ALA A 110 8.30 -13.40 13.35
N ILE A 111 8.28 -12.13 13.02
CA ILE A 111 7.15 -11.52 12.33
C ILE A 111 7.60 -10.64 11.16
N ASP A 112 6.76 -10.56 10.15
CA ASP A 112 6.84 -9.56 9.09
C ASP A 112 5.89 -8.40 9.40
N GLY A 113 6.48 -7.24 9.63
CA GLY A 113 5.73 -6.01 9.90
C GLY A 113 5.33 -5.30 8.62
N TRP A 114 4.02 -5.24 8.35
CA TRP A 114 3.45 -4.62 7.15
C TRP A 114 2.67 -3.36 7.44
N VAL A 115 2.77 -2.38 6.55
CA VAL A 115 1.80 -1.30 6.40
C VAL A 115 1.60 -1.05 4.91
N ILE A 116 0.34 -0.92 4.50
CA ILE A 116 -0.05 -0.40 3.19
C ILE A 116 -0.92 0.83 3.40
N GLY A 117 -0.92 1.74 2.44
CA GLY A 117 -1.77 2.92 2.52
C GLY A 117 -1.62 3.85 1.34
N PHE A 118 -2.39 4.92 1.38
CA PHE A 118 -2.32 6.00 0.39
C PHE A 118 -2.67 7.34 1.02
N ALA A 119 -2.23 8.41 0.39
CA ALA A 119 -2.45 9.79 0.84
C ALA A 119 -2.43 10.78 -0.36
N PRO A 120 -3.16 11.93 -0.26
CA PRO A 120 -4.28 12.15 0.64
C PRO A 120 -5.43 11.15 0.39
N ALA A 121 -6.23 10.82 1.38
CA ALA A 121 -7.30 9.80 1.20
C ALA A 121 -8.46 10.32 0.33
N ASP A 122 -8.67 11.64 0.30
CA ASP A 122 -9.71 12.34 -0.48
C ASP A 122 -9.26 12.74 -1.90
N ASP A 123 -7.95 12.78 -2.17
CA ASP A 123 -7.37 13.02 -3.51
C ASP A 123 -6.03 12.27 -3.62
N PRO A 124 -6.04 10.94 -3.79
CA PRO A 124 -4.85 10.11 -3.68
C PRO A 124 -3.76 10.44 -4.71
N GLN A 125 -2.57 10.77 -4.21
CA GLN A 125 -1.40 11.08 -5.02
C GLN A 125 -0.31 9.99 -4.91
N ILE A 126 -0.27 9.26 -3.79
CA ILE A 126 0.69 8.20 -3.56
C ILE A 126 0.05 7.01 -2.88
N ALA A 127 0.36 5.81 -3.37
CA ALA A 127 0.08 4.55 -2.68
C ALA A 127 1.41 3.87 -2.30
N VAL A 128 1.49 3.38 -1.07
CA VAL A 128 2.72 2.84 -0.47
C VAL A 128 2.45 1.47 0.14
N ALA A 129 3.40 0.57 0.02
CA ALA A 129 3.49 -0.64 0.82
C ALA A 129 4.89 -0.77 1.41
N VAL A 130 4.96 -1.01 2.69
CA VAL A 130 6.22 -1.21 3.42
C VAL A 130 6.18 -2.55 4.13
N LEU A 131 7.22 -3.33 3.94
CA LEU A 131 7.51 -4.56 4.66
C LEU A 131 8.82 -4.40 5.42
N VAL A 132 8.78 -4.64 6.72
CA VAL A 132 9.98 -4.87 7.54
C VAL A 132 10.03 -6.34 7.88
N HIS A 133 10.94 -7.05 7.22
CA HIS A 133 11.10 -8.49 7.36
C HIS A 133 11.83 -8.84 8.64
N ASN A 134 11.37 -9.88 9.33
CA ASN A 134 11.99 -10.42 10.52
C ASN A 134 12.19 -9.37 11.64
N THR A 135 11.11 -8.68 11.97
CA THR A 135 11.08 -7.70 13.09
C THR A 135 10.51 -8.35 14.36
N ASP A 136 10.79 -7.75 15.50
CA ASP A 136 10.28 -8.13 16.82
C ASP A 136 9.14 -7.19 17.30
N VAL A 137 8.76 -6.20 16.48
CA VAL A 137 7.71 -5.24 16.80
C VAL A 137 6.59 -5.27 15.76
N TYR A 138 5.39 -4.85 16.16
CA TYR A 138 4.22 -4.78 15.26
C TYR A 138 4.47 -3.92 14.03
N GLY A 139 3.79 -4.25 12.94
CA GLY A 139 3.91 -3.56 11.66
C GLY A 139 3.69 -2.04 11.74
N SER A 140 2.77 -1.58 12.57
CA SER A 140 2.54 -0.15 12.81
C SER A 140 3.77 0.58 13.36
N LEU A 141 4.60 -0.11 14.15
CA LEU A 141 5.82 0.45 14.75
C LEU A 141 7.05 0.27 13.85
N ALA A 142 7.15 -0.88 13.17
CA ALA A 142 8.28 -1.17 12.28
C ALA A 142 8.15 -0.43 10.94
N ALA A 143 7.04 -0.63 10.24
CA ALA A 143 6.80 -0.12 8.88
C ALA A 143 6.12 1.25 8.85
N GLY A 144 5.36 1.61 9.89
CA GLY A 144 4.59 2.85 9.97
C GLY A 144 5.40 4.12 9.79
N PRO A 145 6.51 4.34 10.52
CA PRO A 145 7.34 5.52 10.36
C PRO A 145 7.91 5.69 8.94
N ILE A 146 8.24 4.58 8.29
CA ILE A 146 8.75 4.57 6.91
C ILE A 146 7.66 5.02 5.95
N MET A 147 6.46 4.41 6.03
CA MET A 147 5.31 4.82 5.20
C MET A 147 4.98 6.30 5.38
N ARG A 148 4.92 6.76 6.65
CA ARG A 148 4.63 8.16 6.97
C ARG A 148 5.64 9.12 6.33
N ALA A 149 6.95 8.84 6.44
CA ALA A 149 7.99 9.65 5.83
C ALA A 149 7.86 9.70 4.29
N MET A 150 7.61 8.56 3.64
CA MET A 150 7.40 8.50 2.19
C MET A 150 6.19 9.34 1.75
N MET A 151 5.07 9.27 2.47
CA MET A 151 3.88 10.06 2.16
C MET A 151 4.08 11.55 2.39
N GLN A 152 4.80 11.94 3.45
CA GLN A 152 5.13 13.34 3.74
C GLN A 152 5.97 13.95 2.62
N GLU A 153 7.02 13.27 2.18
CA GLU A 153 7.89 13.74 1.08
C GLU A 153 7.12 13.84 -0.24
N ALA A 154 6.28 12.86 -0.54
CA ALA A 154 5.43 12.91 -1.73
C ALA A 154 4.48 14.11 -1.72
N SER A 155 3.85 14.38 -0.58
CA SER A 155 2.89 15.48 -0.42
C SER A 155 3.56 16.86 -0.39
N ALA A 156 4.83 16.95 0.00
CA ALA A 156 5.61 18.18 -0.04
C ALA A 156 6.08 18.58 -1.46
N GLY A 157 5.69 17.84 -2.48
CA GLY A 157 6.06 18.10 -3.89
C GLY A 157 7.37 17.42 -4.31
N GLY A 158 7.85 16.47 -3.52
CA GLY A 158 9.09 15.73 -3.78
C GLY A 158 9.01 14.70 -4.91
N ILE A 159 7.82 14.33 -5.36
CA ILE A 159 7.63 13.47 -6.54
C ILE A 159 7.13 14.35 -7.68
N GLY A 160 8.09 15.00 -8.37
CA GLY A 160 7.82 15.70 -9.63
C GLY A 160 7.39 14.68 -10.68
N VAL A 161 6.17 14.82 -11.17
CA VAL A 161 5.66 14.13 -12.35
C VAL A 161 6.19 14.80 -13.61
#